data_6d56f83aee5c039d9aebcc70863737f6
#
_entry.id   6d56f83aee5c039d9aebcc70863737f6
#
_cell.length_a   1.000
_cell.length_b   1.000
_cell.length_c   1.000
_cell.angle_alpha   90.00
_cell.angle_beta   90.00
_cell.angle_gamma   90.00
#
_symmetry.space_group_name_H-M   'P 1'
#
loop_
_entity.id
_entity.type
_entity.pdbx_description
1 polymer ?
#
loop_
_entity_poly.entity_id
_entity_poly.type
_entity_poly.pdbx_seq_one_letter_code
_entity_poly.pdbx_strand_id
1 'polypeptide(L)'
;MTPVLVVGAGPVGLSAALALRAHGLPAVLLEAEPEDRARPGSRALFVHRETLGLLDAMRPGLAAEITSYGRTWHTRRTLYRGREVYSRTFPPPSGPPPFTSLRQTDTERFLRAACAEAGVEFVWGARVTGVSAGETEVRLTGEDGRVWSGAFAIAADGARSTVRRELGIALEGTHGEGFHVVVDVADVPGAELPLERVFHYEHPGVGGRSVMRVPFTGGFQVDLQCRDDDRPEEFGTEEAVRRWLPSVVGDGYGERILWVSTYRFLRKVAASFTDPHRRVLLAGEAAHLFPPFGARGMNSGIADAAAAAEAIAAGTGEAVAGFAEVRRAAGLFNSAAAGAALDHLRPRRRIVRVRQRTAAALAPVLPWCGSWLEHAPYGPRHGAPAVAGRKY
;
A
#
# COMPACT_ATOMS: atom_id res chain seq x y z
N MET A 1 -15.62 -10.81 27.53
CA MET A 1 -14.55 -11.44 26.72
C MET A 1 -13.30 -10.60 26.84
N THR A 2 -12.15 -11.23 26.98
CA THR A 2 -10.85 -10.55 26.94
C THR A 2 -10.65 -9.93 25.55
N PRO A 3 -10.26 -8.66 25.45
CA PRO A 3 -10.17 -8.00 24.14
C PRO A 3 -9.01 -8.53 23.30
N VAL A 4 -9.08 -8.30 22.00
CA VAL A 4 -7.94 -8.42 21.10
C VAL A 4 -7.28 -7.04 20.97
N LEU A 5 -5.98 -6.99 21.17
CA LEU A 5 -5.20 -5.77 21.06
C LEU A 5 -4.75 -5.56 19.62
N VAL A 6 -4.90 -4.35 19.09
CA VAL A 6 -4.39 -3.97 17.77
C VAL A 6 -3.39 -2.84 17.95
N VAL A 7 -2.17 -2.99 17.42
CA VAL A 7 -1.12 -1.97 17.55
C VAL A 7 -0.93 -1.23 16.24
N GLY A 8 -1.23 0.08 16.25
CA GLY A 8 -1.15 1.00 15.12
C GLY A 8 -2.49 1.30 14.48
N ALA A 9 -2.82 2.61 14.34
CA ALA A 9 -4.04 3.12 13.72
C ALA A 9 -3.85 3.56 12.26
N GLY A 10 -2.96 2.89 11.52
CA GLY A 10 -2.89 2.99 10.07
C GLY A 10 -4.01 2.18 9.39
N PRO A 11 -4.10 2.20 8.03
CA PRO A 11 -5.17 1.51 7.30
C PRO A 11 -5.31 0.02 7.67
N VAL A 12 -4.19 -0.66 7.91
CA VAL A 12 -4.16 -2.08 8.25
C VAL A 12 -4.68 -2.34 9.66
N GLY A 13 -4.24 -1.56 10.66
CA GLY A 13 -4.72 -1.73 12.03
C GLY A 13 -6.18 -1.35 12.20
N LEU A 14 -6.63 -0.28 11.53
CA LEU A 14 -8.05 0.07 11.49
C LEU A 14 -8.90 -1.05 10.86
N SER A 15 -8.43 -1.62 9.74
CA SER A 15 -9.09 -2.77 9.12
C SER A 15 -9.09 -4.01 10.02
N ALA A 16 -8.01 -4.25 10.77
CA ALA A 16 -7.94 -5.36 11.73
C ALA A 16 -8.95 -5.19 12.87
N ALA A 17 -9.02 -3.99 13.45
CA ALA A 17 -9.97 -3.70 14.51
C ALA A 17 -11.43 -3.82 14.02
N LEU A 18 -11.71 -3.30 12.82
CA LEU A 18 -13.03 -3.40 12.19
C LEU A 18 -13.40 -4.87 11.89
N ALA A 19 -12.46 -5.66 11.35
CA ALA A 19 -12.67 -7.08 11.08
C ALA A 19 -12.94 -7.88 12.36
N LEU A 20 -12.21 -7.60 13.45
CA LEU A 20 -12.49 -8.21 14.76
C LEU A 20 -13.91 -7.90 15.23
N ARG A 21 -14.35 -6.64 15.11
CA ARG A 21 -15.72 -6.25 15.46
C ARG A 21 -16.78 -6.95 14.60
N ALA A 22 -16.51 -7.12 13.31
CA ALA A 22 -17.38 -7.87 12.41
C ALA A 22 -17.55 -9.36 12.82
N HIS A 23 -16.53 -9.93 13.46
CA HIS A 23 -16.59 -11.27 14.07
C HIS A 23 -17.13 -11.27 15.53
N GLY A 24 -17.63 -10.15 16.04
CA GLY A 24 -18.18 -10.04 17.40
C GLY A 24 -17.11 -9.99 18.50
N LEU A 25 -15.85 -9.83 18.16
CA LEU A 25 -14.75 -9.77 19.13
C LEU A 25 -14.51 -8.34 19.60
N PRO A 26 -14.32 -8.10 20.91
CA PRO A 26 -13.94 -6.79 21.40
C PRO A 26 -12.51 -6.44 20.97
N ALA A 27 -12.32 -5.23 20.44
CA ALA A 27 -11.04 -4.75 19.94
C ALA A 27 -10.63 -3.45 20.64
N VAL A 28 -9.37 -3.41 21.11
CA VAL A 28 -8.70 -2.21 21.64
C VAL A 28 -7.56 -1.86 20.71
N LEU A 29 -7.61 -0.67 20.11
CA LEU A 29 -6.61 -0.19 19.17
C LEU A 29 -5.70 0.83 19.85
N LEU A 30 -4.41 0.50 19.93
CA LEU A 30 -3.35 1.30 20.52
C LEU A 30 -2.59 2.06 19.44
N GLU A 31 -2.58 3.39 19.51
CA GLU A 31 -1.85 4.25 18.55
C GLU A 31 -0.84 5.12 19.30
N ALA A 32 0.38 5.14 18.81
CA ALA A 32 1.49 5.89 19.40
C ALA A 32 1.32 7.41 19.35
N GLU A 33 0.62 7.90 18.33
CA GLU A 33 0.44 9.31 18.07
C GLU A 33 -0.90 9.81 18.65
N PRO A 34 -1.05 11.11 18.92
CA PRO A 34 -2.32 11.68 19.35
C PRO A 34 -3.38 11.62 18.24
N GLU A 35 -4.64 11.75 18.63
CA GLU A 35 -5.78 11.63 17.72
C GLU A 35 -5.78 12.69 16.62
N ASP A 36 -5.41 13.90 16.94
CA ASP A 36 -5.41 15.10 16.10
C ASP A 36 -4.13 15.26 15.29
N ARG A 37 -3.22 14.27 15.34
CA ARG A 37 -1.98 14.33 14.56
C ARG A 37 -2.25 14.64 13.09
N ALA A 38 -1.58 15.66 12.56
CA ALA A 38 -1.53 15.90 11.13
C ALA A 38 -0.86 14.72 10.42
N ARG A 39 -1.61 14.02 9.58
CA ARG A 39 -1.07 12.90 8.81
C ARG A 39 -0.44 13.42 7.54
N PRO A 40 0.84 13.07 7.26
CA PRO A 40 1.57 13.62 6.15
C PRO A 40 1.06 13.09 4.88
N GLY A 41 0.43 13.12 4.02
CA GLY A 41 0.11 12.64 2.69
C GLY A 41 0.16 11.14 2.46
N SER A 42 0.11 10.74 1.24
CA SER A 42 -0.34 9.43 0.80
C SER A 42 0.74 8.64 0.07
N ARG A 43 1.08 7.47 0.57
CA ARG A 43 1.92 6.49 -0.15
C ARG A 43 1.10 5.45 -0.91
N ALA A 44 -0.18 5.30 -0.58
CA ALA A 44 -1.08 4.33 -1.17
C ALA A 44 -2.35 5.03 -1.61
N LEU A 45 -2.69 4.91 -2.88
CA LEU A 45 -3.87 5.52 -3.48
C LEU A 45 -4.93 4.49 -3.83
N PHE A 46 -4.51 3.31 -4.31
CA PHE A 46 -5.44 2.35 -4.88
C PHE A 46 -6.02 1.42 -3.83
N VAL A 47 -7.33 1.35 -3.78
CA VAL A 47 -8.07 0.28 -3.10
C VAL A 47 -8.64 -0.62 -4.19
N HIS A 48 -8.15 -1.86 -4.28
CA HIS A 48 -8.57 -2.81 -5.31
C HIS A 48 -9.96 -3.38 -5.00
N ARG A 49 -10.63 -3.92 -6.03
CA ARG A 49 -11.97 -4.53 -5.89
C ARG A 49 -12.03 -5.59 -4.80
N GLU A 50 -11.02 -6.44 -4.74
CA GLU A 50 -10.95 -7.50 -3.72
C GLU A 50 -10.85 -6.90 -2.31
N THR A 51 -10.08 -5.83 -2.15
CA THR A 51 -9.96 -5.11 -0.87
C THR A 51 -11.26 -4.38 -0.53
N LEU A 52 -11.92 -3.75 -1.51
CA LEU A 52 -13.25 -3.16 -1.31
C LEU A 52 -14.25 -4.21 -0.83
N GLY A 53 -14.22 -5.42 -1.41
CA GLY A 53 -15.06 -6.53 -0.98
C GLY A 53 -14.78 -6.99 0.45
N LEU A 54 -13.51 -7.02 0.88
CA LEU A 54 -13.14 -7.30 2.27
C LEU A 54 -13.66 -6.22 3.22
N LEU A 55 -13.50 -4.96 2.86
CA LEU A 55 -13.98 -3.83 3.67
C LEU A 55 -15.51 -3.81 3.79
N ASP A 56 -16.20 -4.16 2.71
CA ASP A 56 -17.66 -4.27 2.71
C ASP A 56 -18.17 -5.45 3.55
N ALA A 57 -17.43 -6.56 3.59
CA ALA A 57 -17.70 -7.68 4.48
C ALA A 57 -17.49 -7.32 5.97
N MET A 58 -16.54 -6.43 6.27
CA MET A 58 -16.31 -5.93 7.64
C MET A 58 -17.41 -4.95 8.10
N ARG A 59 -17.84 -4.06 7.20
CA ARG A 59 -18.97 -3.13 7.41
C ARG A 59 -19.73 -2.96 6.09
N PRO A 60 -20.95 -3.47 5.98
CA PRO A 60 -21.79 -3.31 4.78
C PRO A 60 -21.97 -1.84 4.41
N GLY A 61 -21.76 -1.54 3.12
CA GLY A 61 -21.83 -0.19 2.56
C GLY A 61 -20.51 0.59 2.56
N LEU A 62 -19.47 0.15 3.27
CA LEU A 62 -18.18 0.86 3.34
C LEU A 62 -17.50 0.95 1.97
N ALA A 63 -17.57 -0.12 1.17
CA ALA A 63 -17.03 -0.10 -0.19
C ALA A 63 -17.72 0.95 -1.08
N ALA A 64 -19.04 1.09 -0.96
CA ALA A 64 -19.80 2.09 -1.70
C ALA A 64 -19.42 3.52 -1.30
N GLU A 65 -19.27 3.80 0.00
CA GLU A 65 -18.83 5.09 0.51
C GLU A 65 -17.43 5.47 -0.02
N ILE A 66 -16.46 4.55 0.11
CA ILE A 66 -15.09 4.76 -0.37
C ILE A 66 -15.08 4.96 -1.89
N THR A 67 -15.86 4.18 -2.64
CA THR A 67 -15.90 4.25 -4.11
C THR A 67 -16.58 5.52 -4.60
N SER A 68 -17.63 5.99 -3.93
CA SER A 68 -18.34 7.23 -4.30
C SER A 68 -17.48 8.47 -4.06
N TYR A 69 -16.61 8.45 -3.07
CA TYR A 69 -15.67 9.54 -2.81
C TYR A 69 -14.44 9.47 -3.72
N GLY A 70 -13.88 8.27 -3.92
CA GLY A 70 -12.66 8.06 -4.69
C GLY A 70 -12.83 8.28 -6.20
N ARG A 71 -11.74 8.21 -6.92
CA ARG A 71 -11.73 8.35 -8.39
C ARG A 71 -11.42 7.03 -9.06
N THR A 72 -12.14 6.74 -10.12
CA THR A 72 -11.79 5.70 -11.09
C THR A 72 -11.54 6.35 -12.44
N TRP A 73 -10.67 5.78 -13.23
CA TRP A 73 -10.45 6.21 -14.61
C TRP A 73 -10.45 5.01 -15.53
N HIS A 74 -10.81 5.27 -16.76
CA HIS A 74 -10.94 4.25 -17.80
C HIS A 74 -9.79 4.30 -18.80
N THR A 75 -9.05 5.42 -18.86
CA THR A 75 -7.96 5.59 -19.81
C THR A 75 -6.60 5.40 -19.15
N ARG A 76 -5.76 4.66 -19.83
CA ARG A 76 -4.35 4.46 -19.46
C ARG A 76 -3.49 4.81 -20.67
N ARG A 77 -2.50 5.67 -20.43
CA ARG A 77 -1.54 6.08 -21.47
C ARG A 77 -0.13 5.73 -21.02
N THR A 78 0.65 5.28 -22.00
CA THR A 78 2.08 5.00 -21.80
C THR A 78 2.86 5.76 -22.85
N LEU A 79 3.80 6.57 -22.41
CA LEU A 79 4.68 7.36 -23.26
C LEU A 79 6.12 6.85 -23.12
N TYR A 80 6.91 7.02 -24.15
CA TYR A 80 8.33 6.79 -24.19
C TYR A 80 9.04 7.98 -24.83
N ARG A 81 9.87 8.71 -24.09
CA ARG A 81 10.57 9.92 -24.57
C ARG A 81 9.66 10.97 -25.19
N GLY A 82 8.52 11.25 -24.56
CA GLY A 82 7.55 12.23 -25.03
C GLY A 82 6.58 11.73 -26.09
N ARG A 83 6.74 10.51 -26.62
CA ARG A 83 5.84 9.92 -27.66
C ARG A 83 4.90 8.91 -27.02
N GLU A 84 3.62 8.97 -27.34
CA GLU A 84 2.68 7.93 -26.95
C GLU A 84 3.01 6.61 -27.67
N VAL A 85 3.15 5.54 -26.90
CA VAL A 85 3.44 4.19 -27.39
C VAL A 85 2.31 3.21 -27.08
N TYR A 86 1.38 3.61 -26.22
CA TYR A 86 0.19 2.85 -25.90
C TYR A 86 -0.87 3.75 -25.29
N SER A 87 -2.11 3.57 -25.73
CA SER A 87 -3.27 4.15 -25.12
C SER A 87 -4.42 3.15 -25.16
N ARG A 88 -5.13 3.02 -24.06
CA ARG A 88 -6.30 2.16 -23.98
C ARG A 88 -7.35 2.76 -23.07
N THR A 89 -8.55 2.85 -23.61
CA THR A 89 -9.76 3.18 -22.85
C THR A 89 -10.57 1.91 -22.62
N PHE A 90 -10.88 1.61 -21.38
CA PHE A 90 -11.70 0.48 -20.98
C PHE A 90 -13.17 0.93 -20.91
N PRO A 91 -14.12 0.07 -21.25
CA PRO A 91 -15.53 0.38 -21.04
C PRO A 91 -15.81 0.55 -19.54
N PRO A 92 -16.84 1.33 -19.18
CA PRO A 92 -17.32 1.37 -17.80
C PRO A 92 -17.61 -0.04 -17.28
N PRO A 93 -17.26 -0.37 -16.02
CA PRO A 93 -17.53 -1.67 -15.47
C PRO A 93 -19.06 -1.89 -15.33
N SER A 94 -19.52 -3.11 -15.60
CA SER A 94 -20.92 -3.51 -15.40
C SER A 94 -21.28 -3.80 -13.94
N GLY A 95 -20.36 -3.59 -13.01
CA GLY A 95 -20.49 -3.83 -11.56
C GLY A 95 -19.49 -2.98 -10.78
N PRO A 96 -19.12 -3.36 -9.56
CA PRO A 96 -18.14 -2.63 -8.75
C PRO A 96 -16.86 -2.35 -9.55
N PRO A 97 -16.29 -1.16 -9.43
CA PRO A 97 -15.09 -0.79 -10.20
C PRO A 97 -13.90 -1.70 -9.83
N PRO A 98 -12.94 -1.89 -10.76
CA PRO A 98 -11.77 -2.73 -10.49
C PRO A 98 -10.86 -2.17 -9.40
N PHE A 99 -10.98 -0.90 -9.12
CA PHE A 99 -10.30 -0.16 -8.05
C PHE A 99 -10.98 1.19 -7.86
N THR A 100 -10.67 1.84 -6.74
CA THR A 100 -10.87 3.28 -6.55
C THR A 100 -9.57 3.93 -6.08
N SER A 101 -9.37 5.20 -6.38
CA SER A 101 -8.19 5.97 -6.01
C SER A 101 -8.57 7.15 -5.14
N LEU A 102 -8.00 7.19 -3.96
CA LEU A 102 -8.12 8.27 -2.99
C LEU A 102 -6.83 8.30 -2.16
N ARG A 103 -6.56 9.40 -1.50
CA ARG A 103 -5.38 9.48 -0.63
C ARG A 103 -5.51 8.50 0.54
N GLN A 104 -4.40 7.96 1.00
CA GLN A 104 -4.37 7.07 2.17
C GLN A 104 -5.04 7.73 3.39
N THR A 105 -4.85 9.03 3.57
CA THR A 105 -5.50 9.80 4.65
C THR A 105 -7.02 9.77 4.56
N ASP A 106 -7.59 9.77 3.35
CA ASP A 106 -9.03 9.62 3.16
C ASP A 106 -9.48 8.19 3.43
N THR A 107 -8.72 7.19 3.02
CA THR A 107 -8.97 5.78 3.38
C THR A 107 -8.97 5.59 4.89
N GLU A 108 -7.99 6.15 5.59
CA GLU A 108 -7.93 6.11 7.06
C GLU A 108 -9.13 6.81 7.70
N ARG A 109 -9.60 7.94 7.15
CA ARG A 109 -10.78 8.66 7.64
C ARG A 109 -12.05 7.79 7.58
N PHE A 110 -12.29 7.10 6.46
CA PHE A 110 -13.43 6.18 6.32
C PHE A 110 -13.33 5.01 7.29
N LEU A 111 -12.15 4.41 7.41
CA LEU A 111 -11.92 3.28 8.33
C LEU A 111 -12.07 3.69 9.80
N ARG A 112 -11.59 4.88 10.19
CA ARG A 112 -11.79 5.40 11.56
C ARG A 112 -13.26 5.58 11.90
N ALA A 113 -14.02 6.20 10.99
CA ALA A 113 -15.45 6.38 11.17
C ALA A 113 -16.15 5.02 11.34
N ALA A 114 -15.86 4.06 10.47
CA ALA A 114 -16.41 2.70 10.56
C ALA A 114 -16.03 1.99 11.87
N CYS A 115 -14.78 2.15 12.34
CA CYS A 115 -14.33 1.60 13.62
C CYS A 115 -15.07 2.21 14.80
N ALA A 116 -15.26 3.54 14.79
CA ALA A 116 -16.02 4.24 15.84
C ALA A 116 -17.48 3.75 15.89
N GLU A 117 -18.15 3.65 14.74
CA GLU A 117 -19.50 3.09 14.61
C GLU A 117 -19.60 1.64 15.12
N ALA A 118 -18.56 0.83 14.85
CA ALA A 118 -18.49 -0.56 15.31
C ALA A 118 -18.12 -0.71 16.79
N GLY A 119 -17.85 0.39 17.51
CA GLY A 119 -17.50 0.38 18.94
C GLY A 119 -16.10 -0.16 19.20
N VAL A 120 -15.12 0.15 18.33
CA VAL A 120 -13.69 -0.07 18.62
C VAL A 120 -13.25 0.91 19.68
N GLU A 121 -12.57 0.42 20.72
CA GLU A 121 -11.93 1.26 21.71
C GLU A 121 -10.59 1.78 21.19
N PHE A 122 -10.42 3.11 21.15
CA PHE A 122 -9.15 3.75 20.74
C PHE A 122 -8.39 4.24 21.96
N VAL A 123 -7.09 3.93 22.01
CA VAL A 123 -6.15 4.46 23.00
C VAL A 123 -5.06 5.22 22.27
N TRP A 124 -5.21 6.54 22.21
CA TRP A 124 -4.27 7.45 21.57
C TRP A 124 -3.11 7.78 22.49
N GLY A 125 -1.94 8.12 21.93
CA GLY A 125 -0.72 8.37 22.70
C GLY A 125 -0.20 7.12 23.42
N ALA A 126 -0.55 5.94 22.93
CA ALA A 126 -0.18 4.65 23.50
C ALA A 126 0.97 4.02 22.70
N ARG A 127 2.16 4.55 22.86
CA ARG A 127 3.36 4.01 22.20
C ARG A 127 3.78 2.71 22.85
N VAL A 128 3.55 1.60 22.16
CA VAL A 128 3.98 0.27 22.62
C VAL A 128 5.50 0.14 22.48
N THR A 129 6.16 -0.25 23.57
CA THR A 129 7.62 -0.45 23.66
C THR A 129 8.01 -1.87 24.03
N GLY A 130 7.08 -2.67 24.55
CA GLY A 130 7.34 -4.05 24.92
C GLY A 130 6.16 -4.97 24.63
N VAL A 131 6.46 -6.25 24.37
CA VAL A 131 5.47 -7.30 24.20
C VAL A 131 5.92 -8.57 24.94
N SER A 132 4.98 -9.20 25.61
CA SER A 132 5.14 -10.53 26.21
C SER A 132 3.96 -11.38 25.81
N ALA A 133 4.21 -12.47 25.10
CA ALA A 133 3.21 -13.44 24.69
C ALA A 133 3.38 -14.72 25.47
N GLY A 134 2.30 -15.21 26.08
CA GLY A 134 2.22 -16.49 26.77
C GLY A 134 1.23 -17.43 26.10
N GLU A 135 0.95 -18.56 26.74
CA GLU A 135 0.01 -19.55 26.18
C GLU A 135 -1.44 -19.07 26.15
N THR A 136 -1.83 -18.18 27.04
CA THR A 136 -3.23 -17.77 27.21
C THR A 136 -3.48 -16.28 26.99
N GLU A 137 -2.45 -15.43 27.12
CA GLU A 137 -2.59 -13.98 27.04
C GLU A 137 -1.37 -13.32 26.40
N VAL A 138 -1.59 -12.11 25.90
CA VAL A 138 -0.57 -11.16 25.45
C VAL A 138 -0.60 -9.94 26.35
N ARG A 139 0.57 -9.43 26.73
CA ARG A 139 0.73 -8.16 27.43
C ARG A 139 1.56 -7.22 26.58
N LEU A 140 1.05 -6.02 26.39
CA LEU A 140 1.72 -4.92 25.71
C LEU A 140 2.06 -3.85 26.74
N THR A 141 3.31 -3.39 26.73
CA THR A 141 3.79 -2.33 27.63
C THR A 141 3.99 -1.05 26.84
N GLY A 142 3.45 0.03 27.35
CA GLY A 142 3.62 1.38 26.79
C GLY A 142 4.88 2.08 27.29
N GLU A 143 5.31 3.11 26.60
CA GLU A 143 6.44 3.96 26.96
C GLU A 143 6.22 4.65 28.33
N ASP A 144 4.97 4.91 28.69
CA ASP A 144 4.55 5.51 29.96
C ASP A 144 4.35 4.48 31.10
N GLY A 145 4.69 3.22 30.86
CA GLY A 145 4.55 2.13 31.82
C GLY A 145 3.15 1.53 31.93
N ARG A 146 2.14 2.04 31.18
CA ARG A 146 0.82 1.38 31.09
C ARG A 146 0.98 -0.03 30.50
N VAL A 147 0.15 -0.95 30.97
CA VAL A 147 0.10 -2.33 30.48
C VAL A 147 -1.31 -2.66 30.02
N TRP A 148 -1.42 -3.22 28.82
CA TRP A 148 -2.66 -3.74 28.27
C TRP A 148 -2.54 -5.25 28.12
N SER A 149 -3.56 -5.97 28.55
CA SER A 149 -3.66 -7.42 28.42
C SER A 149 -4.77 -7.80 27.47
N GLY A 150 -4.53 -8.77 26.60
CA GLY A 150 -5.47 -9.28 25.63
C GLY A 150 -5.32 -10.77 25.40
N ALA A 151 -6.35 -11.40 24.82
CA ALA A 151 -6.28 -12.81 24.42
C ALA A 151 -5.33 -13.02 23.23
N PHE A 152 -5.28 -12.05 22.35
CA PHE A 152 -4.42 -11.98 21.17
C PHE A 152 -3.98 -10.55 20.93
N ALA A 153 -2.96 -10.37 20.08
CA ALA A 153 -2.60 -9.07 19.52
C ALA A 153 -2.38 -9.16 18.02
N ILE A 154 -2.78 -8.11 17.29
CA ILE A 154 -2.45 -7.90 15.87
C ILE A 154 -1.48 -6.75 15.79
N ALA A 155 -0.26 -7.01 15.34
CA ALA A 155 0.77 -6.00 15.11
C ALA A 155 0.61 -5.39 13.71
N ALA A 156 0.15 -4.15 13.65
CA ALA A 156 0.03 -3.33 12.45
C ALA A 156 0.80 -2.00 12.61
N ASP A 157 1.88 -2.01 13.39
CA ASP A 157 2.70 -0.87 13.80
C ASP A 157 3.77 -0.47 12.76
N GLY A 158 3.61 -0.93 11.53
CA GLY A 158 4.30 -0.44 10.35
C GLY A 158 5.72 -0.96 10.18
N ALA A 159 6.44 -0.37 9.24
CA ALA A 159 7.76 -0.82 8.77
C ALA A 159 8.81 -0.95 9.87
N ARG A 160 8.73 -0.10 10.89
CA ARG A 160 9.60 -0.09 12.06
C ARG A 160 8.98 -0.79 13.27
N SER A 161 8.12 -1.77 13.02
CA SER A 161 7.36 -2.50 14.03
C SER A 161 8.19 -2.82 15.28
N THR A 162 7.77 -2.30 16.42
CA THR A 162 8.34 -2.61 17.73
C THR A 162 7.92 -4.01 18.15
N VAL A 163 6.64 -4.34 17.96
CA VAL A 163 6.10 -5.66 18.33
C VAL A 163 6.88 -6.78 17.64
N ARG A 164 7.09 -6.69 16.31
CA ARG A 164 7.88 -7.71 15.59
C ARG A 164 9.30 -7.84 16.15
N ARG A 165 9.97 -6.73 16.44
CA ARG A 165 11.36 -6.74 16.94
C ARG A 165 11.46 -7.34 18.35
N GLU A 166 10.55 -6.99 19.23
CA GLU A 166 10.48 -7.53 20.60
C GLU A 166 10.23 -9.04 20.60
N LEU A 167 9.48 -9.55 19.60
CA LEU A 167 9.30 -10.99 19.39
C LEU A 167 10.51 -11.68 18.74
N GLY A 168 11.57 -10.95 18.42
CA GLY A 168 12.74 -11.50 17.73
C GLY A 168 12.50 -11.93 16.28
N ILE A 169 11.40 -11.53 15.66
CA ILE A 169 11.06 -11.93 14.30
C ILE A 169 11.81 -11.05 13.30
N ALA A 170 12.74 -11.66 12.55
CA ALA A 170 13.55 -10.99 11.55
C ALA A 170 12.74 -10.64 10.30
N LEU A 171 13.12 -9.55 9.60
CA LEU A 171 12.72 -9.26 8.23
C LEU A 171 13.79 -9.78 7.27
N GLU A 172 13.42 -10.77 6.46
CA GLU A 172 14.27 -11.38 5.45
C GLU A 172 14.09 -10.70 4.10
N GLY A 173 15.15 -10.59 3.30
CA GLY A 173 15.09 -10.03 1.96
C GLY A 173 16.18 -9.00 1.68
N THR A 174 15.95 -8.14 0.69
CA THR A 174 16.96 -7.22 0.18
C THR A 174 16.59 -5.76 0.44
N HIS A 175 17.62 -4.93 0.59
CA HIS A 175 17.50 -3.49 0.43
C HIS A 175 17.52 -3.18 -1.06
N GLY A 176 16.50 -2.46 -1.56
CA GLY A 176 16.54 -1.92 -2.91
C GLY A 176 17.46 -0.70 -2.95
N GLU A 177 18.24 -0.57 -4.03
CA GLU A 177 18.96 0.66 -4.31
C GLU A 177 18.05 1.66 -5.03
N GLY A 178 18.37 2.96 -4.87
CA GLY A 178 17.59 4.08 -5.39
C GLY A 178 16.38 4.46 -4.54
N PHE A 179 15.71 5.49 -4.99
CA PHE A 179 14.57 6.04 -4.29
C PHE A 179 13.51 6.55 -5.27
N HIS A 180 12.33 6.74 -4.76
CA HIS A 180 11.24 7.43 -5.42
C HIS A 180 10.94 8.74 -4.72
N VAL A 181 10.53 9.72 -5.50
CA VAL A 181 9.90 10.93 -5.00
C VAL A 181 8.43 10.86 -5.34
N VAL A 182 7.59 10.91 -4.32
CA VAL A 182 6.12 10.93 -4.43
C VAL A 182 5.64 12.32 -4.10
N VAL A 183 4.85 12.89 -4.99
CA VAL A 183 4.32 14.24 -4.86
C VAL A 183 2.81 14.20 -5.02
N ASP A 184 2.07 14.57 -3.97
CA ASP A 184 0.63 14.83 -4.07
C ASP A 184 0.43 16.30 -4.46
N VAL A 185 -0.41 16.52 -5.47
CA VAL A 185 -0.65 17.84 -6.07
C VAL A 185 -2.16 18.06 -6.16
N ALA A 186 -2.62 19.24 -5.74
CA ALA A 186 -4.02 19.63 -5.90
C ALA A 186 -4.33 20.06 -7.34
N ASP A 187 -5.54 19.79 -7.78
CA ASP A 187 -6.03 20.26 -9.07
C ASP A 187 -6.03 21.81 -9.17
N VAL A 188 -5.87 22.31 -10.38
CA VAL A 188 -6.14 23.71 -10.70
C VAL A 188 -7.62 23.82 -11.07
N PRO A 189 -8.46 24.52 -10.28
CA PRO A 189 -9.87 24.64 -10.57
C PRO A 189 -10.15 25.20 -11.97
N GLY A 190 -10.94 24.48 -12.77
CA GLY A 190 -11.26 24.87 -14.16
C GLY A 190 -10.17 24.55 -15.18
N ALA A 191 -9.06 23.97 -14.75
CA ALA A 191 -7.97 23.48 -15.61
C ALA A 191 -7.44 22.12 -15.12
N GLU A 192 -8.34 21.26 -14.65
CA GLU A 192 -7.99 19.93 -14.17
C GLU A 192 -7.37 19.08 -15.28
N LEU A 193 -6.38 18.29 -14.93
CA LEU A 193 -5.77 17.35 -15.86
C LEU A 193 -6.75 16.20 -16.20
N PRO A 194 -6.63 15.60 -17.40
CA PRO A 194 -7.49 14.48 -17.79
C PRO A 194 -7.46 13.36 -16.75
N LEU A 195 -8.64 12.79 -16.48
CA LEU A 195 -8.83 11.68 -15.55
C LEU A 195 -8.31 10.37 -16.18
N GLU A 196 -7.01 10.20 -16.14
CA GLU A 196 -6.29 9.09 -16.74
C GLU A 196 -5.01 8.76 -15.97
N ARG A 197 -4.58 7.52 -16.00
CA ARG A 197 -3.24 7.13 -15.55
C ARG A 197 -2.26 7.33 -16.70
N VAL A 198 -1.21 8.12 -16.47
CA VAL A 198 -0.09 8.30 -17.42
C VAL A 198 1.17 7.68 -16.83
N PHE A 199 1.82 6.81 -17.60
CA PHE A 199 3.15 6.32 -17.32
C PHE A 199 4.10 6.76 -18.41
N HIS A 200 5.18 7.44 -18.04
CA HIS A 200 6.12 8.02 -18.98
C HIS A 200 7.51 7.47 -18.74
N TYR A 201 7.97 6.59 -19.64
CA TYR A 201 9.35 6.09 -19.65
C TYR A 201 10.30 7.15 -20.20
N GLU A 202 11.47 7.28 -19.59
CA GLU A 202 12.52 8.18 -20.01
C GLU A 202 11.99 9.59 -20.34
N HIS A 203 11.28 10.22 -19.38
CA HIS A 203 10.68 11.54 -19.55
C HIS A 203 11.74 12.62 -19.80
N PRO A 204 11.67 13.38 -20.92
CA PRO A 204 12.72 14.34 -21.30
C PRO A 204 12.88 15.48 -20.29
N GLY A 205 11.78 16.00 -19.72
CA GLY A 205 11.79 17.11 -18.78
C GLY A 205 12.39 16.81 -17.41
N VAL A 206 12.67 15.53 -17.09
CA VAL A 206 13.35 15.11 -15.86
C VAL A 206 14.57 14.25 -16.13
N GLY A 207 15.29 14.58 -17.20
CA GLY A 207 16.56 13.95 -17.54
C GLY A 207 16.44 12.45 -17.85
N GLY A 208 15.34 12.01 -18.43
CA GLY A 208 15.12 10.62 -18.82
C GLY A 208 14.78 9.69 -17.67
N ARG A 209 14.26 10.19 -16.56
CA ARG A 209 13.70 9.38 -15.47
C ARG A 209 12.28 8.97 -15.82
N SER A 210 11.80 7.86 -15.26
CA SER A 210 10.42 7.44 -15.43
C SER A 210 9.51 8.19 -14.46
N VAL A 211 8.32 8.55 -14.94
CA VAL A 211 7.31 9.27 -14.17
C VAL A 211 5.98 8.57 -14.31
N MET A 212 5.24 8.47 -13.22
CA MET A 212 3.84 8.06 -13.23
C MET A 212 2.97 9.19 -12.69
N ARG A 213 1.83 9.45 -13.33
CA ARG A 213 0.79 10.34 -12.83
C ARG A 213 -0.50 9.55 -12.63
N VAL A 214 -1.09 9.72 -11.44
CA VAL A 214 -2.28 8.97 -11.03
C VAL A 214 -3.28 9.93 -10.37
N PRO A 215 -4.52 10.05 -10.87
CA PRO A 215 -5.52 10.91 -10.25
C PRO A 215 -5.98 10.38 -8.87
N PHE A 216 -6.38 11.29 -8.01
CA PHE A 216 -7.18 11.06 -6.81
C PHE A 216 -8.23 12.16 -6.66
N THR A 217 -9.09 12.08 -5.69
CA THR A 217 -10.13 13.10 -5.46
C THR A 217 -9.53 14.44 -5.05
N GLY A 218 -9.69 15.44 -5.92
CA GLY A 218 -9.17 16.80 -5.73
C GLY A 218 -7.74 17.01 -6.18
N GLY A 219 -7.16 16.04 -6.94
CA GLY A 219 -5.80 16.18 -7.45
C GLY A 219 -5.23 14.91 -8.07
N PHE A 220 -3.92 14.86 -8.07
CA PHE A 220 -3.17 13.71 -8.60
C PHE A 220 -1.84 13.52 -7.87
N GLN A 221 -1.33 12.31 -7.94
CA GLN A 221 0.00 11.97 -7.46
C GLN A 221 0.96 11.84 -8.65
N VAL A 222 2.17 12.36 -8.47
CA VAL A 222 3.30 12.16 -9.38
C VAL A 222 4.36 11.33 -8.67
N ASP A 223 4.70 10.19 -9.26
CA ASP A 223 5.82 9.35 -8.84
C ASP A 223 6.99 9.58 -9.78
N LEU A 224 8.09 10.13 -9.28
CA LEU A 224 9.36 10.24 -10.02
C LEU A 224 10.29 9.12 -9.57
N GLN A 225 10.69 8.27 -10.50
CA GLN A 225 11.66 7.24 -10.24
C GLN A 225 13.08 7.75 -10.41
N CYS A 226 13.79 7.92 -9.31
CA CYS A 226 15.18 8.37 -9.30
C CYS A 226 16.15 7.23 -9.61
N ARG A 227 17.36 7.59 -10.08
CA ARG A 227 18.45 6.67 -10.40
C ARG A 227 19.27 6.35 -9.16
N ASP A 228 20.20 5.40 -9.30
CA ASP A 228 21.08 4.97 -8.20
C ASP A 228 22.08 6.04 -7.79
N ASP A 229 22.50 6.88 -8.74
CA ASP A 229 23.43 7.99 -8.61
C ASP A 229 22.77 9.33 -8.25
N ASP A 230 21.43 9.38 -8.22
CA ASP A 230 20.71 10.58 -7.83
C ASP A 230 20.78 10.80 -6.30
N ARG A 231 20.79 12.06 -5.90
CA ARG A 231 20.71 12.45 -4.49
C ARG A 231 19.30 12.90 -4.12
N PRO A 232 18.77 12.48 -2.97
CA PRO A 232 17.43 12.87 -2.53
C PRO A 232 17.22 14.39 -2.50
N GLU A 233 18.25 15.16 -2.18
CA GLU A 233 18.22 16.62 -2.08
C GLU A 233 17.98 17.28 -3.45
N GLU A 234 18.38 16.64 -4.55
CA GLU A 234 18.25 17.17 -5.91
C GLU A 234 16.83 17.03 -6.47
N PHE A 235 16.05 16.04 -5.99
CA PHE A 235 14.74 15.71 -6.54
C PHE A 235 13.62 15.70 -5.50
N GLY A 236 13.90 15.42 -4.23
CA GLY A 236 12.92 15.05 -3.22
C GLY A 236 12.63 16.14 -2.18
N THR A 237 13.25 17.32 -2.26
CA THR A 237 12.84 18.46 -1.47
C THR A 237 11.69 19.20 -2.16
N GLU A 238 10.85 19.92 -1.41
CA GLU A 238 9.74 20.68 -2.00
C GLU A 238 10.25 21.71 -3.01
N GLU A 239 11.38 22.38 -2.71
CA GLU A 239 12.02 23.31 -3.64
C GLU A 239 12.50 22.63 -4.93
N ALA A 240 13.09 21.43 -4.82
CA ALA A 240 13.49 20.65 -6.00
C ALA A 240 12.27 20.23 -6.83
N VAL A 241 11.20 19.80 -6.16
CA VAL A 241 9.93 19.43 -6.82
C VAL A 241 9.34 20.61 -7.57
N ARG A 242 9.29 21.81 -6.98
CA ARG A 242 8.83 23.03 -7.64
C ARG A 242 9.59 23.35 -8.94
N ARG A 243 10.87 22.98 -9.02
CA ARG A 243 11.67 23.18 -10.23
C ARG A 243 11.33 22.19 -11.35
N TRP A 244 11.15 20.92 -11.03
CA TRP A 244 10.96 19.90 -12.07
C TRP A 244 9.50 19.56 -12.38
N LEU A 245 8.58 19.76 -11.44
CA LEU A 245 7.16 19.40 -11.59
C LEU A 245 6.48 20.04 -12.81
N PRO A 246 6.72 21.37 -13.10
CA PRO A 246 6.15 21.99 -14.31
C PRO A 246 6.55 21.31 -15.61
N SER A 247 7.74 20.74 -15.70
CA SER A 247 8.20 20.01 -16.88
C SER A 247 7.43 18.69 -17.10
N VAL A 248 6.72 18.20 -16.08
CA VAL A 248 5.98 16.94 -16.12
C VAL A 248 4.48 17.16 -16.32
N VAL A 249 3.91 18.15 -15.64
CA VAL A 249 2.44 18.35 -15.60
C VAL A 249 1.99 19.70 -16.15
N GLY A 250 2.93 20.55 -16.57
CA GLY A 250 2.66 21.90 -17.04
C GLY A 250 2.75 22.94 -15.92
N ASP A 251 2.70 24.20 -16.32
CA ASP A 251 2.78 25.34 -15.40
C ASP A 251 1.54 25.45 -14.51
N GLY A 252 1.68 26.13 -13.37
CA GLY A 252 0.59 26.38 -12.42
C GLY A 252 0.45 25.36 -11.29
N TYR A 253 1.12 24.21 -11.38
CA TYR A 253 1.04 23.17 -10.33
C TYR A 253 2.13 23.27 -9.27
N GLY A 254 3.19 24.03 -9.49
CA GLY A 254 4.31 24.18 -8.54
C GLY A 254 3.91 24.71 -7.17
N GLU A 255 2.89 25.57 -7.11
CA GLU A 255 2.35 26.14 -5.87
C GLU A 255 1.20 25.32 -5.27
N ARG A 256 0.88 24.19 -5.88
CA ARG A 256 -0.22 23.32 -5.46
C ARG A 256 0.23 22.01 -4.85
N ILE A 257 1.48 21.92 -4.47
CA ILE A 257 2.04 20.74 -3.81
C ILE A 257 1.38 20.59 -2.44
N LEU A 258 0.74 19.46 -2.23
CA LEU A 258 0.13 19.08 -0.95
C LEU A 258 1.11 18.35 -0.05
N TRP A 259 2.02 17.57 -0.66
CA TRP A 259 2.95 16.76 0.07
C TRP A 259 4.06 16.22 -0.83
N VAL A 260 5.25 16.10 -0.25
CA VAL A 260 6.42 15.49 -0.88
C VAL A 260 6.98 14.42 0.04
N SER A 261 7.28 13.26 -0.50
CA SER A 261 7.96 12.19 0.22
C SER A 261 9.02 11.52 -0.63
N THR A 262 10.13 11.22 0.00
CA THR A 262 11.19 10.41 -0.59
C THR A 262 11.29 9.11 0.18
N TYR A 263 11.27 7.97 -0.49
CA TYR A 263 11.44 6.69 0.16
C TYR A 263 12.29 5.71 -0.65
N ARG A 264 13.05 4.89 0.07
CA ARG A 264 13.86 3.83 -0.50
C ARG A 264 13.07 2.53 -0.57
N PHE A 265 13.32 1.73 -1.59
CA PHE A 265 12.66 0.45 -1.73
C PHE A 265 13.23 -0.57 -0.76
N LEU A 266 12.33 -1.22 -0.06
CA LEU A 266 12.62 -2.40 0.74
C LEU A 266 11.81 -3.56 0.17
N ARG A 267 12.47 -4.72 0.03
CA ARG A 267 11.85 -5.99 -0.34
C ARG A 267 12.10 -6.96 0.78
N LYS A 268 11.23 -6.94 1.78
CA LYS A 268 11.41 -7.73 2.99
C LYS A 268 10.11 -8.39 3.41
N VAL A 269 10.20 -9.61 3.90
CA VAL A 269 9.09 -10.37 4.47
C VAL A 269 9.55 -10.94 5.81
N ALA A 270 8.68 -10.92 6.83
CA ALA A 270 8.98 -11.48 8.13
C ALA A 270 9.22 -13.01 8.05
N ALA A 271 10.17 -13.49 8.82
CA ALA A 271 10.50 -14.91 8.92
C ALA A 271 9.30 -15.75 9.41
N SER A 272 8.47 -15.15 10.26
CA SER A 272 7.18 -15.69 10.70
C SER A 272 6.14 -14.57 10.75
N PHE A 273 4.86 -14.91 10.57
CA PHE A 273 3.73 -13.97 10.73
C PHE A 273 3.03 -14.14 12.08
N THR A 274 3.57 -14.98 12.96
CA THR A 274 3.09 -15.17 14.33
C THR A 274 4.26 -15.53 15.26
N ASP A 275 4.08 -15.31 16.56
CA ASP A 275 4.97 -15.74 17.63
C ASP A 275 4.87 -17.26 17.92
N PRO A 276 5.78 -17.86 18.70
CA PRO A 276 5.74 -19.29 19.03
C PRO A 276 4.47 -19.73 19.77
N HIS A 277 3.87 -18.84 20.57
CA HIS A 277 2.63 -19.12 21.31
C HIS A 277 1.37 -18.91 20.44
N ARG A 278 1.53 -18.40 19.22
CA ARG A 278 0.43 -18.12 18.27
C ARG A 278 -0.60 -17.14 18.86
N ARG A 279 -0.13 -16.15 19.60
CA ARG A 279 -0.94 -15.11 20.23
C ARG A 279 -0.78 -13.73 19.61
N VAL A 280 0.34 -13.51 18.91
CA VAL A 280 0.59 -12.25 18.21
C VAL A 280 0.65 -12.53 16.71
N LEU A 281 -0.17 -11.84 15.92
CA LEU A 281 -0.23 -11.95 14.48
C LEU A 281 0.32 -10.67 13.84
N LEU A 282 1.24 -10.79 12.89
CA LEU A 282 1.79 -9.65 12.16
C LEU A 282 0.96 -9.37 10.90
N ALA A 283 0.66 -8.08 10.63
CA ALA A 283 -0.09 -7.65 9.46
C ALA A 283 0.54 -6.40 8.81
N GLY A 284 0.40 -6.29 7.49
CA GLY A 284 0.87 -5.15 6.73
C GLY A 284 2.39 -4.94 6.80
N GLU A 285 2.83 -3.68 6.94
CA GLU A 285 4.25 -3.36 6.95
C GLU A 285 5.02 -3.90 8.17
N ALA A 286 4.34 -4.32 9.22
CA ALA A 286 4.97 -5.09 10.30
C ALA A 286 5.44 -6.47 9.82
N ALA A 287 4.74 -7.07 8.86
CA ALA A 287 5.01 -8.39 8.30
C ALA A 287 5.79 -8.33 6.97
N HIS A 288 5.55 -7.32 6.12
CA HIS A 288 6.15 -7.26 4.79
C HIS A 288 6.30 -5.84 4.26
N LEU A 289 7.39 -5.61 3.52
CA LEU A 289 7.71 -4.34 2.88
C LEU A 289 7.92 -4.59 1.38
N PHE A 290 7.15 -3.88 0.55
CA PHE A 290 7.22 -3.99 -0.90
C PHE A 290 7.49 -2.63 -1.56
N PRO A 291 8.18 -2.60 -2.72
CA PRO A 291 8.09 -1.46 -3.62
C PRO A 291 6.62 -1.19 -4.01
N PRO A 292 6.21 0.06 -4.28
CA PRO A 292 4.80 0.45 -4.42
C PRO A 292 4.11 -0.09 -5.68
N PHE A 293 4.85 -0.80 -6.53
CA PHE A 293 4.36 -1.28 -7.82
C PHE A 293 3.23 -2.28 -7.71
N GLY A 294 2.14 -2.00 -8.43
CA GLY A 294 0.91 -2.78 -8.38
C GLY A 294 0.06 -2.52 -7.13
N ALA A 295 0.37 -1.47 -6.36
CA ALA A 295 -0.36 -1.06 -5.15
C ALA A 295 -0.55 -2.20 -4.11
N ARG A 296 0.48 -3.02 -3.92
CA ARG A 296 0.39 -4.28 -3.15
C ARG A 296 0.42 -4.08 -1.63
N GLY A 297 1.11 -3.05 -1.11
CA GLY A 297 1.38 -2.90 0.32
C GLY A 297 0.09 -2.82 1.16
N MET A 298 -0.69 -1.76 1.00
CA MET A 298 -1.92 -1.54 1.76
C MET A 298 -2.96 -2.63 1.48
N ASN A 299 -3.17 -3.00 0.22
CA ASN A 299 -4.16 -4.02 -0.16
C ASN A 299 -3.82 -5.41 0.44
N SER A 300 -2.55 -5.81 0.44
CA SER A 300 -2.11 -7.04 1.11
C SER A 300 -2.28 -6.94 2.62
N GLY A 301 -1.94 -5.79 3.21
CA GLY A 301 -2.08 -5.57 4.65
C GLY A 301 -3.54 -5.63 5.13
N ILE A 302 -4.48 -5.10 4.35
CA ILE A 302 -5.92 -5.23 4.67
C ILE A 302 -6.37 -6.70 4.56
N ALA A 303 -5.85 -7.44 3.59
CA ALA A 303 -6.11 -8.88 3.49
C ALA A 303 -5.47 -9.67 4.64
N ASP A 304 -4.30 -9.25 5.13
CA ASP A 304 -3.72 -9.83 6.35
C ASP A 304 -4.61 -9.57 7.57
N ALA A 305 -5.12 -8.35 7.71
CA ALA A 305 -6.01 -7.94 8.80
C ALA A 305 -7.30 -8.77 8.84
N ALA A 306 -7.93 -8.96 7.67
CA ALA A 306 -9.12 -9.80 7.54
C ALA A 306 -8.84 -11.25 7.94
N ALA A 307 -7.77 -11.83 7.41
CA ALA A 307 -7.38 -13.21 7.69
C ALA A 307 -6.95 -13.41 9.15
N ALA A 308 -6.30 -12.41 9.77
CA ALA A 308 -5.93 -12.45 11.18
C ALA A 308 -7.17 -12.47 12.09
N ALA A 309 -8.15 -11.61 11.79
CA ALA A 309 -9.41 -11.58 12.55
C ALA A 309 -10.20 -12.89 12.41
N GLU A 310 -10.27 -13.47 11.21
CA GLU A 310 -10.89 -14.78 10.96
C GLU A 310 -10.20 -15.90 11.76
N ALA A 311 -8.85 -15.92 11.75
CA ALA A 311 -8.09 -16.93 12.50
C ALA A 311 -8.27 -16.81 14.02
N ILE A 312 -8.33 -15.57 14.55
CA ILE A 312 -8.58 -15.32 15.97
C ILE A 312 -10.02 -15.72 16.33
N ALA A 313 -11.00 -15.42 15.47
CA ALA A 313 -12.39 -15.80 15.68
C ALA A 313 -12.61 -17.31 15.71
N ALA A 314 -11.84 -18.07 14.92
CA ALA A 314 -11.84 -19.53 14.95
C ALA A 314 -11.30 -20.10 16.29
N GLY A 315 -10.50 -19.34 17.02
CA GLY A 315 -10.07 -19.66 18.39
C GLY A 315 -9.10 -20.83 18.54
N THR A 316 -8.52 -21.34 17.45
CA THR A 316 -7.61 -22.49 17.46
C THR A 316 -6.19 -22.11 17.05
N GLY A 317 -5.20 -22.76 17.66
CA GLY A 317 -3.80 -22.56 17.28
C GLY A 317 -3.51 -23.01 15.84
N GLU A 318 -4.31 -23.94 15.28
CA GLU A 318 -4.21 -24.38 13.90
C GLU A 318 -4.65 -23.29 12.93
N ALA A 319 -5.73 -22.58 13.22
CA ALA A 319 -6.19 -21.45 12.41
C ALA A 319 -5.13 -20.33 12.35
N VAL A 320 -4.50 -20.00 13.47
CA VAL A 320 -3.41 -19.02 13.52
C VAL A 320 -2.17 -19.50 12.76
N ALA A 321 -1.82 -20.77 12.85
CA ALA A 321 -0.73 -21.34 12.06
C ALA A 321 -1.04 -21.28 10.55
N GLY A 322 -2.26 -21.62 10.15
CA GLY A 322 -2.72 -21.52 8.76
C GLY A 322 -2.69 -20.06 8.25
N PHE A 323 -3.14 -19.11 9.06
CA PHE A 323 -2.97 -17.67 8.77
C PHE A 323 -1.50 -17.34 8.47
N ALA A 324 -0.60 -17.70 9.39
CA ALA A 324 0.80 -17.34 9.28
C ALA A 324 1.44 -17.92 8.00
N GLU A 325 1.15 -19.16 7.65
CA GLU A 325 1.65 -19.83 6.45
C GLU A 325 1.12 -19.17 5.17
N VAL A 326 -0.20 -19.03 5.06
CA VAL A 326 -0.86 -18.49 3.86
C VAL A 326 -0.48 -17.04 3.62
N ARG A 327 -0.49 -16.20 4.67
CA ARG A 327 -0.16 -14.78 4.50
C ARG A 327 1.32 -14.55 4.24
N ARG A 328 2.21 -15.36 4.83
CA ARG A 328 3.64 -15.32 4.51
C ARG A 328 3.90 -15.71 3.05
N ALA A 329 3.26 -16.76 2.55
CA ALA A 329 3.38 -17.17 1.15
C ALA A 329 2.89 -16.05 0.20
N ALA A 330 1.76 -15.39 0.51
CA ALA A 330 1.27 -14.23 -0.23
C ALA A 330 2.26 -13.04 -0.17
N GLY A 331 2.86 -12.79 0.98
CA GLY A 331 3.92 -11.78 1.17
C GLY A 331 5.14 -12.04 0.30
N LEU A 332 5.63 -13.26 0.24
CA LEU A 332 6.76 -13.66 -0.62
C LEU A 332 6.42 -13.49 -2.11
N PHE A 333 5.23 -13.91 -2.53
CA PHE A 333 4.77 -13.70 -3.91
C PHE A 333 4.70 -12.21 -4.27
N ASN A 334 4.09 -11.39 -3.43
CA ASN A 334 3.97 -9.95 -3.65
C ASN A 334 5.33 -9.26 -3.68
N SER A 335 6.27 -9.68 -2.83
CA SER A 335 7.66 -9.20 -2.83
C SER A 335 8.37 -9.53 -4.15
N ALA A 336 8.22 -10.74 -4.66
CA ALA A 336 8.79 -11.15 -5.93
C ALA A 336 8.17 -10.39 -7.10
N ALA A 337 6.85 -10.23 -7.12
CA ALA A 337 6.12 -9.53 -8.18
C ALA A 337 6.46 -8.02 -8.21
N ALA A 338 6.53 -7.36 -7.05
CA ALA A 338 6.96 -5.96 -6.96
C ALA A 338 8.45 -5.79 -7.36
N GLY A 339 9.28 -6.79 -7.05
CA GLY A 339 10.67 -6.84 -7.50
C GLY A 339 10.80 -6.92 -9.02
N ALA A 340 10.04 -7.78 -9.68
CA ALA A 340 10.04 -7.90 -11.13
C ALA A 340 9.61 -6.58 -11.80
N ALA A 341 8.63 -5.87 -11.23
CA ALA A 341 8.23 -4.54 -11.69
C ALA A 341 9.37 -3.52 -11.53
N LEU A 342 10.03 -3.52 -10.38
CA LEU A 342 11.17 -2.64 -10.11
C LEU A 342 12.32 -2.89 -11.09
N ASP A 343 12.68 -4.15 -11.34
CA ASP A 343 13.73 -4.52 -12.29
C ASP A 343 13.41 -4.07 -13.72
N HIS A 344 12.12 -4.07 -14.09
CA HIS A 344 11.68 -3.50 -15.35
C HIS A 344 11.79 -1.97 -15.37
N LEU A 345 11.34 -1.30 -14.33
CA LEU A 345 11.32 0.17 -14.25
C LEU A 345 12.73 0.76 -14.11
N ARG A 346 13.64 0.01 -13.48
CA ARG A 346 15.05 0.39 -13.26
C ARG A 346 15.98 -0.62 -13.96
N PRO A 347 16.04 -0.62 -15.29
CA PRO A 347 16.77 -1.62 -16.04
C PRO A 347 18.29 -1.48 -15.84
N ARG A 348 18.85 -2.22 -14.88
CA ARG A 348 20.29 -2.30 -14.65
C ARG A 348 21.00 -2.99 -15.81
N ARG A 349 20.35 -3.99 -16.42
CA ARG A 349 20.88 -4.73 -17.56
C ARG A 349 20.60 -3.98 -18.85
N ARG A 350 21.62 -3.77 -19.67
CA ARG A 350 21.50 -3.12 -20.99
C ARG A 350 20.44 -3.79 -21.88
N ILE A 351 20.28 -5.10 -21.77
CA ILE A 351 19.30 -5.87 -22.55
C ILE A 351 17.86 -5.43 -22.27
N VAL A 352 17.52 -5.11 -21.02
CA VAL A 352 16.17 -4.64 -20.65
C VAL A 352 15.90 -3.27 -21.31
N ARG A 353 16.86 -2.37 -21.26
CA ARG A 353 16.77 -1.06 -21.94
C ARG A 353 16.60 -1.19 -23.45
N VAL A 354 17.37 -2.10 -24.08
CA VAL A 354 17.24 -2.37 -25.52
C VAL A 354 15.84 -2.91 -25.81
N ARG A 355 15.35 -3.88 -25.04
CA ARG A 355 13.99 -4.42 -25.20
C ARG A 355 12.91 -3.35 -25.07
N GLN A 356 13.02 -2.46 -24.09
CA GLN A 356 12.07 -1.34 -23.91
C GLN A 356 12.11 -0.38 -25.13
N ARG A 357 13.28 -0.01 -25.59
CA ARG A 357 13.45 0.83 -26.78
C ARG A 357 12.86 0.19 -28.04
N THR A 358 13.16 -1.09 -28.25
CA THR A 358 12.61 -1.84 -29.39
C THR A 358 11.10 -1.95 -29.29
N ALA A 359 10.56 -2.28 -28.11
CA ALA A 359 9.11 -2.34 -27.90
C ALA A 359 8.45 -0.98 -28.13
N ALA A 360 9.03 0.12 -27.67
CA ALA A 360 8.52 1.47 -27.91
C ALA A 360 8.55 1.85 -29.41
N ALA A 361 9.61 1.48 -30.12
CA ALA A 361 9.71 1.74 -31.56
C ALA A 361 8.71 0.91 -32.39
N LEU A 362 8.45 -0.33 -31.97
CA LEU A 362 7.52 -1.24 -32.66
C LEU A 362 6.05 -1.05 -32.26
N ALA A 363 5.75 -0.38 -31.15
CA ALA A 363 4.40 -0.22 -30.62
C ALA A 363 3.38 0.34 -31.66
N PRO A 364 3.72 1.30 -32.56
CA PRO A 364 2.79 1.79 -33.58
C PRO A 364 2.32 0.73 -34.59
N VAL A 365 3.14 -0.29 -34.84
CA VAL A 365 2.82 -1.36 -35.80
C VAL A 365 2.50 -2.69 -35.14
N LEU A 366 2.95 -2.88 -33.91
CA LEU A 366 2.74 -4.08 -33.09
C LEU A 366 2.14 -3.70 -31.73
N PRO A 367 0.82 -3.58 -31.62
CA PRO A 367 0.15 -3.10 -30.37
C PRO A 367 0.52 -3.87 -29.10
N TRP A 368 0.87 -5.15 -29.22
CA TRP A 368 1.31 -5.96 -28.07
C TRP A 368 2.61 -5.46 -27.43
N CYS A 369 3.47 -4.78 -28.21
CA CYS A 369 4.69 -4.15 -27.69
C CYS A 369 4.35 -2.99 -26.73
N GLY A 370 3.39 -2.14 -27.12
CA GLY A 370 2.89 -1.07 -26.27
C GLY A 370 2.16 -1.61 -25.04
N SER A 371 1.33 -2.63 -25.22
CA SER A 371 0.65 -3.32 -24.13
C SER A 371 1.64 -3.93 -23.12
N TRP A 372 2.74 -4.50 -23.59
CA TRP A 372 3.80 -5.01 -22.71
C TRP A 372 4.42 -3.89 -21.87
N LEU A 373 4.76 -2.75 -22.46
CA LEU A 373 5.26 -1.58 -21.73
C LEU A 373 4.27 -1.07 -20.70
N GLU A 374 2.98 -1.09 -21.01
CA GLU A 374 1.92 -0.66 -20.09
C GLU A 374 1.78 -1.60 -18.88
N HIS A 375 1.88 -2.93 -19.08
CA HIS A 375 1.62 -3.90 -18.02
C HIS A 375 2.83 -4.20 -17.14
N ALA A 376 4.04 -4.11 -17.67
CA ALA A 376 5.26 -4.49 -16.97
C ALA A 376 5.47 -3.77 -15.62
N PRO A 377 5.12 -2.47 -15.46
CA PRO A 377 5.22 -1.77 -14.17
C PRO A 377 4.34 -2.33 -13.04
N TYR A 378 3.37 -3.17 -13.35
CA TYR A 378 2.53 -3.78 -12.30
C TYR A 378 3.09 -5.10 -11.75
N GLY A 379 4.04 -5.70 -12.46
CA GLY A 379 4.53 -7.05 -12.17
C GLY A 379 3.46 -8.13 -12.40
N PRO A 380 3.78 -9.40 -12.16
CA PRO A 380 2.84 -10.52 -12.30
C PRO A 380 1.62 -10.35 -11.39
N ARG A 381 0.43 -10.63 -11.93
CA ARG A 381 -0.85 -10.48 -11.20
C ARG A 381 -1.35 -11.77 -10.56
N HIS A 382 -0.96 -12.93 -11.06
CA HIS A 382 -1.43 -14.25 -10.61
C HIS A 382 -0.24 -15.21 -10.45
N GLY A 383 -0.26 -16.04 -9.43
CA GLY A 383 0.78 -17.03 -9.17
C GLY A 383 0.87 -17.57 -7.75
N ALA A 384 -0.06 -17.23 -6.85
CA ALA A 384 -0.22 -18.06 -5.65
C ALA A 384 -0.96 -19.32 -6.06
N PRO A 385 -0.50 -20.55 -5.68
CA PRO A 385 -1.32 -21.73 -5.82
C PRO A 385 -2.61 -21.45 -5.04
N ALA A 386 -3.75 -21.62 -5.71
CA ALA A 386 -5.02 -21.66 -5.02
C ALA A 386 -4.89 -22.78 -3.98
N VAL A 387 -4.96 -22.44 -2.70
CA VAL A 387 -5.20 -23.44 -1.68
C VAL A 387 -6.51 -24.11 -2.09
N ALA A 388 -6.41 -25.40 -2.43
CA ALA A 388 -7.54 -26.16 -2.91
C ALA A 388 -8.65 -26.05 -1.86
N GLY A 389 -9.75 -25.38 -2.20
CA GLY A 389 -10.95 -25.50 -1.41
C GLY A 389 -11.82 -24.27 -1.17
N ARG A 390 -11.53 -23.06 -1.66
CA ARG A 390 -12.56 -21.99 -1.64
C ARG A 390 -12.46 -21.09 -2.86
N LYS A 391 -13.51 -21.07 -3.67
CA LYS A 391 -13.81 -20.02 -4.64
C LYS A 391 -14.27 -18.80 -3.83
N TYR A 392 -13.53 -17.72 -3.91
CA TYR A 392 -13.98 -16.38 -3.51
C TYR A 392 -14.35 -15.58 -4.76
#